data_41c118fe34324f5e99434897f49da14e
#
_entry.id   41c118fe34324f5e99434897f49da14e
#
_cell.length_a   1.000
_cell.length_b   1.000
_cell.length_c   1.000
_cell.angle_alpha   90.00
_cell.angle_beta   90.00
_cell.angle_gamma   90.00
#
_symmetry.space_group_name_H-M   'P 1'
#
loop_
_entity.id
_entity.type
_entity.pdbx_description
1 polymer ?
#
loop_
_entity_poly.entity_id
_entity_poly.type
_entity_poly.pdbx_seq_one_letter_code
_entity_poly.pdbx_strand_id
1 'polypeptide(L)'
;MRPRLPTFVGLALLALLDVGVARAESAIYALDADHTYATFAIDHNGASVNRARFDEVAGSVRFDPVAKAGAVDLYVQVASVYSGSKGFDEHLLSPDLFDAARFPTLRFVSERLVFDGGRLVEVPGQLTLLGRTHPVTLKARQFRCYPNQRAKTEACGGDFEAVIDRTQWGMNYLVDKGMPRNVRITATIEAFRQ
;
A
#
# COMPACT_ATOMS: atom_id res chain seq x y z
N MET A 1 24.05 -68.99 51.60
CA MET A 1 23.44 -68.75 50.29
C MET A 1 22.62 -67.46 50.40
N ARG A 2 23.06 -66.38 49.77
CA ARG A 2 22.32 -65.11 49.75
C ARG A 2 21.78 -64.89 48.32
N PRO A 3 20.51 -64.57 48.13
CA PRO A 3 20.00 -64.32 46.76
C PRO A 3 20.40 -62.94 46.27
N ARG A 4 20.84 -62.87 45.01
CA ARG A 4 21.11 -61.63 44.26
C ARG A 4 19.82 -61.07 43.67
N LEU A 5 19.44 -59.83 44.03
CA LEU A 5 18.40 -59.09 43.38
C LEU A 5 18.91 -58.57 42.00
N PRO A 6 18.07 -58.60 40.94
CA PRO A 6 18.40 -57.99 39.68
C PRO A 6 18.13 -56.48 39.72
N THR A 7 19.13 -55.69 39.31
CA THR A 7 19.02 -54.23 39.14
C THR A 7 18.36 -53.95 37.80
N PHE A 8 17.12 -53.45 37.79
CA PHE A 8 16.48 -52.89 36.60
C PHE A 8 17.02 -51.48 36.32
N VAL A 9 17.78 -51.33 35.22
CA VAL A 9 18.13 -50.02 34.66
C VAL A 9 16.96 -49.57 33.78
N GLY A 10 16.20 -48.63 34.31
CA GLY A 10 15.12 -47.94 33.56
C GLY A 10 15.71 -46.94 32.57
N LEU A 11 15.56 -47.21 31.28
CA LEU A 11 15.92 -46.31 30.18
C LEU A 11 14.80 -45.26 30.05
N ALA A 12 15.05 -44.05 30.57
CA ALA A 12 14.12 -42.94 30.38
C ALA A 12 14.29 -42.39 28.96
N LEU A 13 13.30 -42.61 28.11
CA LEU A 13 13.20 -42.05 26.76
C LEU A 13 12.74 -40.61 26.89
N LEU A 14 13.63 -39.63 26.76
CA LEU A 14 13.29 -38.22 26.61
C LEU A 14 12.71 -38.02 25.18
N ALA A 15 11.38 -37.90 25.08
CA ALA A 15 10.70 -37.44 23.88
C ALA A 15 10.97 -35.93 23.73
N LEU A 16 11.84 -35.56 22.79
CA LEU A 16 11.98 -34.17 22.33
C LEU A 16 10.69 -33.79 21.58
N LEU A 17 9.85 -32.99 22.21
CA LEU A 17 8.73 -32.34 21.54
C LEU A 17 9.32 -31.24 20.65
N ASP A 18 9.42 -31.50 19.35
CA ASP A 18 9.63 -30.47 18.35
C ASP A 18 8.41 -29.53 18.38
N VAL A 19 8.55 -28.42 19.09
CA VAL A 19 7.63 -27.30 18.99
C VAL A 19 7.88 -26.64 17.64
N GLY A 20 7.20 -27.13 16.62
CA GLY A 20 7.19 -26.49 15.31
C GLY A 20 6.74 -25.06 15.45
N VAL A 21 7.67 -24.11 15.34
CA VAL A 21 7.34 -22.69 15.22
C VAL A 21 6.55 -22.54 13.93
N ALA A 22 5.25 -22.32 14.04
CA ALA A 22 4.41 -21.99 12.89
C ALA A 22 4.96 -20.70 12.27
N ARG A 23 5.73 -20.85 11.22
CA ARG A 23 6.23 -19.74 10.41
C ARG A 23 5.05 -19.29 9.57
N ALA A 24 4.46 -18.15 9.92
CA ALA A 24 3.46 -17.57 9.05
C ALA A 24 4.14 -17.24 7.72
N GLU A 25 3.57 -17.78 6.66
CA GLU A 25 4.07 -17.58 5.31
C GLU A 25 3.49 -16.28 4.76
N SER A 26 4.34 -15.47 4.15
CA SER A 26 3.91 -14.25 3.47
C SER A 26 2.93 -14.62 2.34
N ALA A 27 1.72 -14.08 2.40
CA ALA A 27 0.69 -14.31 1.41
C ALA A 27 0.63 -13.16 0.38
N ILE A 28 0.18 -13.50 -0.83
CA ILE A 28 -0.17 -12.52 -1.86
C ILE A 28 -1.62 -12.10 -1.64
N TYR A 29 -1.88 -10.81 -1.76
CA TYR A 29 -3.21 -10.23 -1.72
C TYR A 29 -3.48 -9.55 -3.06
N ALA A 30 -4.53 -9.98 -3.75
CA ALA A 30 -5.00 -9.36 -4.98
C ALA A 30 -5.92 -8.18 -4.65
N LEU A 31 -5.72 -7.07 -5.34
CA LEU A 31 -6.52 -5.86 -5.11
C LEU A 31 -8.00 -6.10 -5.42
N ASP A 32 -8.86 -5.54 -4.57
CA ASP A 32 -10.30 -5.39 -4.84
C ASP A 32 -10.50 -4.11 -5.66
N ALA A 33 -10.80 -4.24 -6.94
CA ALA A 33 -10.96 -3.10 -7.85
C ALA A 33 -12.14 -2.20 -7.47
N ASP A 34 -13.19 -2.73 -6.83
CA ASP A 34 -14.35 -1.95 -6.42
C ASP A 34 -14.06 -1.03 -5.23
N HIS A 35 -13.08 -1.40 -4.38
CA HIS A 35 -12.74 -0.71 -3.15
C HIS A 35 -11.29 -0.17 -3.13
N THR A 36 -10.62 -0.16 -4.29
CA THR A 36 -9.23 0.33 -4.40
C THR A 36 -9.16 1.50 -5.39
N TYR A 37 -8.69 2.64 -4.90
CA TYR A 37 -8.54 3.85 -5.70
C TYR A 37 -7.52 4.81 -5.08
N ALA A 38 -7.03 5.74 -5.89
CA ALA A 38 -6.18 6.83 -5.44
C ALA A 38 -6.86 8.18 -5.65
N THR A 39 -6.62 9.15 -4.75
CA THR A 39 -7.13 10.52 -4.91
C THR A 39 -6.03 11.53 -4.71
N PHE A 40 -6.24 12.73 -5.20
CA PHE A 40 -5.43 13.88 -4.83
C PHE A 40 -6.29 15.10 -4.49
N ALA A 41 -5.71 16.00 -3.73
CA ALA A 41 -6.31 17.28 -3.38
C ALA A 41 -5.24 18.38 -3.42
N ILE A 42 -5.58 19.48 -4.10
CA ILE A 42 -4.70 20.66 -4.20
C ILE A 42 -5.51 21.93 -3.90
N ASP A 43 -4.94 22.83 -3.12
CA ASP A 43 -5.53 24.15 -2.88
C ASP A 43 -5.66 24.92 -4.21
N HIS A 44 -6.75 25.65 -4.37
CA HIS A 44 -7.00 26.49 -5.53
C HIS A 44 -7.17 27.96 -5.09
N ASN A 45 -6.04 28.66 -5.06
CA ASN A 45 -5.94 30.09 -4.72
C ASN A 45 -6.45 30.45 -3.31
N GLY A 46 -6.40 29.53 -2.35
CA GLY A 46 -6.96 29.75 -1.01
C GLY A 46 -8.49 29.82 -0.95
N ALA A 47 -9.18 29.68 -2.09
CA ALA A 47 -10.62 29.80 -2.18
C ALA A 47 -11.35 28.44 -2.10
N SER A 48 -10.73 27.40 -2.61
CA SER A 48 -11.32 26.04 -2.65
C SER A 48 -10.23 24.99 -2.74
N VAL A 49 -10.64 23.73 -2.76
CA VAL A 49 -9.72 22.59 -2.96
C VAL A 49 -10.19 21.79 -4.15
N ASN A 50 -9.39 21.73 -5.20
CA ASN A 50 -9.62 20.83 -6.33
C ASN A 50 -9.26 19.41 -5.91
N ARG A 51 -10.13 18.47 -6.27
CA ARG A 51 -9.96 17.04 -6.00
C ARG A 51 -10.24 16.24 -7.26
N ALA A 52 -9.50 15.17 -7.43
CA ALA A 52 -9.83 14.14 -8.40
C ALA A 52 -9.44 12.77 -7.88
N ARG A 53 -9.98 11.75 -8.51
CA ARG A 53 -9.80 10.34 -8.18
C ARG A 53 -9.32 9.60 -9.42
N PHE A 54 -8.47 8.61 -9.22
CA PHE A 54 -8.12 7.61 -10.20
C PHE A 54 -8.82 6.31 -9.82
N ASP A 55 -9.64 5.79 -10.71
CA ASP A 55 -10.49 4.62 -10.45
C ASP A 55 -9.81 3.30 -10.79
N GLU A 56 -8.76 3.32 -11.62
CA GLU A 56 -8.06 2.10 -12.04
C GLU A 56 -6.69 2.00 -11.35
N VAL A 57 -6.65 1.15 -10.32
CA VAL A 57 -5.44 0.78 -9.60
C VAL A 57 -5.22 -0.73 -9.74
N ALA A 58 -4.03 -1.14 -10.17
CA ALA A 58 -3.62 -2.53 -10.30
C ALA A 58 -2.33 -2.80 -9.54
N GLY A 59 -2.01 -4.07 -9.34
CA GLY A 59 -0.77 -4.47 -8.68
C GLY A 59 -0.96 -5.57 -7.66
N SER A 60 -0.02 -5.68 -6.74
CA SER A 60 -0.03 -6.72 -5.72
C SER A 60 0.51 -6.23 -4.39
N VAL A 61 0.01 -6.83 -3.32
CA VAL A 61 0.52 -6.68 -1.97
C VAL A 61 0.95 -8.05 -1.46
N ARG A 62 2.18 -8.16 -0.97
CA ARG A 62 2.62 -9.30 -0.16
C ARG A 62 2.57 -8.89 1.31
N PHE A 63 1.98 -9.70 2.14
CA PHE A 63 1.88 -9.39 3.55
C PHE A 63 1.98 -10.64 4.42
N ASP A 64 2.79 -10.55 5.47
CA ASP A 64 2.90 -11.51 6.57
C ASP A 64 2.39 -10.83 7.85
N PRO A 65 1.20 -11.19 8.33
CA PRO A 65 0.60 -10.56 9.51
C PRO A 65 1.33 -10.91 10.82
N VAL A 66 2.06 -12.04 10.86
CA VAL A 66 2.80 -12.46 12.06
C VAL A 66 4.15 -11.76 12.11
N ALA A 67 4.91 -11.79 11.02
CA ALA A 67 6.18 -11.09 10.91
C ALA A 67 6.00 -9.56 10.81
N LYS A 68 4.79 -9.06 10.56
CA LYS A 68 4.47 -7.64 10.29
C LYS A 68 5.36 -7.07 9.20
N ALA A 69 5.55 -7.84 8.15
CA ALA A 69 6.40 -7.53 7.01
C ALA A 69 5.60 -7.63 5.71
N GLY A 70 5.99 -6.83 4.72
CA GLY A 70 5.31 -6.88 3.43
C GLY A 70 5.96 -5.98 2.41
N ALA A 71 5.49 -6.13 1.17
CA ALA A 71 5.89 -5.34 0.02
C ALA A 71 4.65 -4.97 -0.80
N VAL A 72 4.72 -3.83 -1.47
CA VAL A 72 3.64 -3.25 -2.26
C VAL A 72 4.19 -2.86 -3.61
N ASP A 73 3.49 -3.20 -4.69
CA ASP A 73 3.77 -2.74 -6.05
C ASP A 73 2.46 -2.38 -6.73
N LEU A 74 2.17 -1.08 -6.83
CA LEU A 74 0.90 -0.55 -7.31
C LEU A 74 1.12 0.30 -8.55
N TYR A 75 0.22 0.16 -9.51
CA TYR A 75 0.13 0.94 -10.73
C TYR A 75 -1.23 1.64 -10.78
N VAL A 76 -1.22 2.93 -11.08
CA VAL A 76 -2.43 3.74 -11.25
C VAL A 76 -2.51 4.14 -12.71
N GLN A 77 -3.62 3.84 -13.38
CA GLN A 77 -3.87 4.28 -14.75
C GLN A 77 -4.23 5.76 -14.76
N VAL A 78 -3.41 6.58 -15.41
CA VAL A 78 -3.61 8.04 -15.44
C VAL A 78 -4.91 8.41 -16.16
N ALA A 79 -5.27 7.66 -17.20
CA ALA A 79 -6.49 7.88 -17.97
C ALA A 79 -7.79 7.66 -17.18
N SER A 80 -7.70 7.00 -15.99
CA SER A 80 -8.86 6.78 -15.13
C SER A 80 -9.19 7.96 -14.21
N VAL A 81 -8.55 9.11 -14.43
CA VAL A 81 -8.79 10.31 -13.63
C VAL A 81 -10.23 10.81 -13.81
N TYR A 82 -10.86 11.14 -12.69
CA TYR A 82 -12.21 11.68 -12.63
C TYR A 82 -12.32 12.77 -11.56
N SER A 83 -12.63 13.99 -11.97
CA SER A 83 -12.83 15.16 -11.09
C SER A 83 -14.30 15.58 -10.96
N GLY A 84 -15.18 14.96 -11.72
CA GLY A 84 -16.58 15.39 -11.89
C GLY A 84 -16.76 16.48 -12.96
N SER A 85 -15.70 16.91 -13.63
CA SER A 85 -15.73 17.91 -14.69
C SER A 85 -14.91 17.45 -15.88
N LYS A 86 -15.58 17.17 -17.01
CA LYS A 86 -14.91 16.69 -18.22
C LYS A 86 -13.77 17.60 -18.69
N GLY A 87 -13.98 18.93 -18.69
CA GLY A 87 -12.94 19.87 -19.11
C GLY A 87 -11.74 19.89 -18.15
N PHE A 88 -11.97 19.65 -16.86
CA PHE A 88 -10.87 19.54 -15.91
C PHE A 88 -10.15 18.18 -16.05
N ASP A 89 -10.86 17.10 -16.31
CA ASP A 89 -10.26 15.79 -16.59
C ASP A 89 -9.37 15.84 -17.84
N GLU A 90 -9.83 16.46 -18.93
CA GLU A 90 -9.04 16.68 -20.14
C GLU A 90 -7.78 17.50 -19.86
N HIS A 91 -7.87 18.55 -19.02
CA HIS A 91 -6.72 19.34 -18.62
C HIS A 91 -5.74 18.54 -17.73
N LEU A 92 -6.25 17.74 -16.79
CA LEU A 92 -5.42 16.86 -15.97
C LEU A 92 -4.60 15.89 -16.83
N LEU A 93 -5.17 15.34 -17.90
CA LEU A 93 -4.50 14.41 -18.80
C LEU A 93 -3.49 15.08 -19.76
N SER A 94 -3.53 16.41 -19.87
CA SER A 94 -2.70 17.17 -20.81
C SER A 94 -1.20 17.19 -20.43
N PRO A 95 -0.31 17.63 -21.36
CA PRO A 95 1.12 17.81 -21.09
C PRO A 95 1.44 18.80 -19.96
N ASP A 96 0.52 19.69 -19.61
CA ASP A 96 0.71 20.65 -18.53
C ASP A 96 0.74 19.97 -17.14
N LEU A 97 0.08 18.81 -16.99
CA LEU A 97 -0.10 18.13 -15.72
C LEU A 97 0.40 16.69 -15.76
N PHE A 98 -0.45 15.70 -16.05
CA PHE A 98 -0.05 14.30 -16.00
C PHE A 98 0.60 13.78 -17.28
N ASP A 99 0.46 14.48 -18.40
CA ASP A 99 1.00 14.09 -19.72
C ASP A 99 0.71 12.60 -20.03
N ALA A 100 -0.56 12.23 -19.94
CA ALA A 100 -1.01 10.83 -19.97
C ALA A 100 -0.59 10.09 -21.25
N ALA A 101 -0.42 10.82 -22.36
CA ALA A 101 0.03 10.24 -23.62
C ALA A 101 1.48 9.69 -23.53
N ARG A 102 2.34 10.32 -22.74
CA ARG A 102 3.74 9.92 -22.55
C ARG A 102 3.93 9.08 -21.27
N PHE A 103 3.13 9.34 -20.26
CA PHE A 103 3.23 8.71 -18.94
C PHE A 103 1.87 8.15 -18.52
N PRO A 104 1.43 7.02 -19.11
CA PRO A 104 0.09 6.49 -18.91
C PRO A 104 -0.15 5.91 -17.52
N THR A 105 0.93 5.71 -16.73
CA THR A 105 0.84 5.11 -15.39
C THR A 105 1.65 5.87 -14.36
N LEU A 106 1.14 5.92 -13.12
CA LEU A 106 1.91 6.19 -11.91
C LEU A 106 2.27 4.84 -11.29
N ARG A 107 3.38 4.75 -10.55
CA ARG A 107 3.77 3.54 -9.83
C ARG A 107 4.24 3.87 -8.42
N PHE A 108 3.79 3.09 -7.44
CA PHE A 108 4.29 3.15 -6.07
C PHE A 108 4.82 1.78 -5.66
N VAL A 109 6.10 1.73 -5.23
CA VAL A 109 6.75 0.50 -4.78
C VAL A 109 7.24 0.69 -3.35
N SER A 110 6.95 -0.29 -2.49
CA SER A 110 7.46 -0.37 -1.12
C SER A 110 7.92 -1.79 -0.81
N GLU A 111 9.09 -1.90 -0.24
CA GLU A 111 9.67 -3.16 0.26
C GLU A 111 9.48 -3.30 1.78
N ARG A 112 8.83 -2.34 2.42
CA ARG A 112 8.76 -2.29 3.87
C ARG A 112 7.46 -1.68 4.39
N LEU A 113 6.88 -2.33 5.39
CA LEU A 113 5.79 -1.82 6.20
C LEU A 113 6.32 -1.48 7.60
N VAL A 114 5.92 -0.35 8.16
CA VAL A 114 6.34 0.09 9.50
C VAL A 114 5.19 -0.05 10.46
N PHE A 115 5.41 -0.83 11.52
CA PHE A 115 4.41 -1.06 12.57
C PHE A 115 4.87 -0.45 13.89
N ASP A 116 3.90 0.11 14.64
CA ASP A 116 4.06 0.59 16.00
C ASP A 116 2.96 -0.03 16.87
N GLY A 117 3.35 -0.71 17.97
CA GLY A 117 2.41 -1.36 18.87
C GLY A 117 1.44 -2.34 18.19
N GLY A 118 1.85 -2.95 17.06
CA GLY A 118 1.00 -3.85 16.28
C GLY A 118 0.12 -3.19 15.23
N ARG A 119 0.12 -1.85 15.15
CA ARG A 119 -0.62 -1.06 14.17
C ARG A 119 0.30 -0.64 13.04
N LEU A 120 -0.10 -0.82 11.78
CA LEU A 120 0.59 -0.25 10.63
C LEU A 120 0.51 1.28 10.71
N VAL A 121 1.65 1.96 10.64
CA VAL A 121 1.73 3.42 10.76
C VAL A 121 2.27 4.08 9.51
N GLU A 122 3.21 3.43 8.80
CA GLU A 122 3.83 4.00 7.60
C GLU A 122 4.15 2.93 6.56
N VAL A 123 4.10 3.33 5.30
CA VAL A 123 4.52 2.57 4.13
C VAL A 123 5.51 3.45 3.36
N PRO A 124 6.82 3.41 3.72
CA PRO A 124 7.86 4.14 2.99
C PRO A 124 8.12 3.46 1.65
N GLY A 125 8.13 4.22 0.57
CA GLY A 125 8.28 3.69 -0.78
C GLY A 125 8.83 4.69 -1.77
N GLN A 126 8.76 4.31 -3.05
CA GLN A 126 9.18 5.11 -4.20
C GLN A 126 7.96 5.38 -5.08
N LEU A 127 7.67 6.65 -5.33
CA LEU A 127 6.62 7.06 -6.25
C LEU A 127 7.25 7.50 -7.58
N THR A 128 6.82 6.86 -8.65
CA THR A 128 7.15 7.26 -10.03
C THR A 128 5.96 8.02 -10.63
N LEU A 129 6.21 9.24 -11.05
CA LEU A 129 5.26 10.16 -11.69
C LEU A 129 6.01 10.93 -12.78
N LEU A 130 5.43 11.10 -13.96
CA LEU A 130 6.08 11.78 -15.10
C LEU A 130 7.48 11.23 -15.40
N GLY A 131 7.67 9.91 -15.28
CA GLY A 131 8.95 9.23 -15.53
C GLY A 131 10.04 9.51 -14.49
N ARG A 132 9.77 10.22 -13.41
CA ARG A 132 10.70 10.50 -12.31
C ARG A 132 10.29 9.75 -11.06
N THR A 133 11.28 9.25 -10.32
CA THR A 133 11.05 8.47 -9.10
C THR A 133 11.65 9.20 -7.90
N HIS A 134 10.83 9.41 -6.87
CA HIS A 134 11.25 10.02 -5.61
C HIS A 134 10.67 9.27 -4.42
N PRO A 135 11.35 9.31 -3.24
CA PRO A 135 10.85 8.68 -2.03
C PRO A 135 9.59 9.37 -1.53
N VAL A 136 8.59 8.57 -1.16
CA VAL A 136 7.36 9.02 -0.51
C VAL A 136 7.01 8.06 0.61
N THR A 137 6.70 8.58 1.78
CA THR A 137 6.18 7.77 2.89
C THR A 137 4.68 8.02 3.01
N LEU A 138 3.89 6.98 2.76
CA LEU A 138 2.45 6.99 3.01
C LEU A 138 2.20 6.72 4.49
N LYS A 139 1.46 7.60 5.18
CA LYS A 139 1.01 7.41 6.55
C LYS A 139 -0.30 6.64 6.55
N ALA A 140 -0.36 5.54 7.28
CA ALA A 140 -1.59 4.79 7.46
C ALA A 140 -2.53 5.55 8.43
N ARG A 141 -3.72 5.89 7.96
CA ARG A 141 -4.79 6.47 8.78
C ARG A 141 -5.56 5.38 9.49
N GLN A 142 -5.82 4.32 8.78
CA GLN A 142 -6.36 3.07 9.30
C GLN A 142 -5.82 1.90 8.50
N PHE A 143 -5.75 0.74 9.12
CA PHE A 143 -5.42 -0.54 8.47
C PHE A 143 -5.96 -1.67 9.31
N ARG A 144 -6.62 -2.64 8.68
CA ARG A 144 -7.05 -3.88 9.35
C ARG A 144 -7.19 -5.01 8.36
N CYS A 145 -7.06 -6.23 8.89
CA CYS A 145 -7.49 -7.45 8.21
C CYS A 145 -8.76 -7.99 8.86
N TYR A 146 -9.63 -8.62 8.06
CA TYR A 146 -10.90 -9.18 8.51
C TYR A 146 -11.33 -10.35 7.63
N PRO A 147 -12.11 -11.32 8.16
CA PRO A 147 -12.73 -12.36 7.35
C PRO A 147 -13.76 -11.74 6.41
N ASN A 148 -13.56 -11.90 5.10
CA ASN A 148 -14.53 -11.42 4.10
C ASN A 148 -15.48 -12.55 3.71
N GLN A 149 -16.78 -12.38 4.01
CA GLN A 149 -17.81 -13.39 3.79
C GLN A 149 -18.09 -13.65 2.30
N ARG A 150 -18.00 -12.60 1.46
CA ARG A 150 -18.24 -12.68 0.02
C ARG A 150 -17.09 -13.41 -0.69
N ALA A 151 -15.86 -13.02 -0.40
CA ALA A 151 -14.67 -13.62 -0.99
C ALA A 151 -14.30 -14.96 -0.34
N LYS A 152 -14.88 -15.29 0.83
CA LYS A 152 -14.59 -16.49 1.64
C LYS A 152 -13.11 -16.64 1.99
N THR A 153 -12.42 -15.51 2.12
CA THR A 153 -11.01 -15.43 2.49
C THR A 153 -10.75 -14.22 3.38
N GLU A 154 -9.53 -14.05 3.83
CA GLU A 154 -9.13 -12.84 4.55
C GLU A 154 -9.02 -11.66 3.57
N ALA A 155 -9.58 -10.52 3.94
CA ALA A 155 -9.33 -9.24 3.31
C ALA A 155 -8.49 -8.36 4.23
N CYS A 156 -7.54 -7.61 3.67
CA CYS A 156 -6.82 -6.56 4.37
C CYS A 156 -6.98 -5.25 3.60
N GLY A 157 -7.13 -4.15 4.32
CA GLY A 157 -7.29 -2.86 3.68
C GLY A 157 -7.02 -1.70 4.61
N GLY A 158 -6.92 -0.50 4.04
CA GLY A 158 -6.67 0.72 4.78
C GLY A 158 -6.67 1.97 3.93
N ASP A 159 -6.61 3.11 4.63
CA ASP A 159 -6.44 4.44 4.05
C ASP A 159 -5.06 4.97 4.35
N PHE A 160 -4.41 5.45 3.32
CA PHE A 160 -3.02 5.92 3.36
C PHE A 160 -2.93 7.32 2.77
N GLU A 161 -2.07 8.18 3.33
CA GLU A 161 -1.91 9.53 2.81
C GLU A 161 -0.46 10.03 2.85
N ALA A 162 -0.14 10.96 1.96
CA ALA A 162 1.07 11.77 2.00
C ALA A 162 0.78 13.17 1.44
N VAL A 163 1.69 14.11 1.72
CA VAL A 163 1.78 15.38 1.01
C VAL A 163 3.08 15.38 0.23
N ILE A 164 2.99 15.61 -1.06
CA ILE A 164 4.13 15.66 -1.97
C ILE A 164 4.31 17.06 -2.57
N ASP A 165 5.55 17.45 -2.86
CA ASP A 165 5.85 18.60 -3.69
C ASP A 165 5.90 18.15 -5.17
N ARG A 166 4.84 18.44 -5.92
CA ARG A 166 4.68 18.01 -7.32
C ARG A 166 5.81 18.48 -8.25
N THR A 167 6.53 19.53 -7.87
CA THR A 167 7.63 20.07 -8.68
C THR A 167 8.85 19.14 -8.70
N GLN A 168 9.01 18.26 -7.72
CA GLN A 168 10.06 17.24 -7.73
C GLN A 168 9.92 16.31 -8.94
N TRP A 169 8.69 16.04 -9.37
CA TRP A 169 8.42 15.24 -10.57
C TRP A 169 8.34 16.07 -11.84
N GLY A 170 8.55 17.40 -11.75
CA GLY A 170 8.52 18.30 -12.92
C GLY A 170 7.12 18.83 -13.26
N MET A 171 6.10 18.58 -12.45
CA MET A 171 4.77 19.13 -12.62
C MET A 171 4.74 20.58 -12.11
N ASN A 172 5.15 21.53 -12.99
CA ASN A 172 5.38 22.93 -12.63
C ASN A 172 4.27 23.89 -13.09
N TYR A 173 3.20 23.37 -13.70
CA TYR A 173 2.14 24.23 -14.26
C TYR A 173 1.64 25.26 -13.25
N LEU A 174 1.71 26.55 -13.62
CA LEU A 174 1.32 27.73 -12.87
C LEU A 174 1.97 27.90 -11.46
N VAL A 175 3.03 27.16 -11.14
CA VAL A 175 3.73 27.34 -9.85
C VAL A 175 4.34 28.73 -9.75
N ASP A 176 4.87 29.27 -10.82
CA ASP A 176 5.38 30.65 -10.95
C ASP A 176 4.28 31.72 -10.86
N LYS A 177 3.02 31.33 -10.99
CA LYS A 177 1.83 32.19 -10.85
C LYS A 177 1.14 32.02 -9.48
N GLY A 178 1.76 31.30 -8.56
CA GLY A 178 1.26 31.13 -7.20
C GLY A 178 0.43 29.87 -6.95
N MET A 179 0.28 28.99 -7.94
CA MET A 179 -0.34 27.69 -7.67
C MET A 179 0.51 26.83 -6.72
N PRO A 180 -0.11 26.14 -5.74
CA PRO A 180 0.62 25.39 -4.73
C PRO A 180 1.49 24.29 -5.33
N ARG A 181 2.65 24.10 -4.70
CA ARG A 181 3.55 22.97 -4.98
C ARG A 181 3.06 21.71 -4.30
N ASN A 182 2.49 21.86 -3.11
CA ASN A 182 2.09 20.75 -2.27
C ASN A 182 0.74 20.18 -2.70
N VAL A 183 0.72 18.88 -2.90
CA VAL A 183 -0.48 18.10 -3.24
C VAL A 183 -0.64 17.02 -2.18
N ARG A 184 -1.82 16.93 -1.58
CA ARG A 184 -2.19 15.80 -0.73
C ARG A 184 -2.61 14.65 -1.64
N ILE A 185 -2.02 13.50 -1.44
CA ILE A 185 -2.41 12.25 -2.09
C ILE A 185 -2.96 11.29 -1.05
N THR A 186 -3.99 10.54 -1.41
CA THR A 186 -4.52 9.44 -0.60
C THR A 186 -4.70 8.20 -1.45
N ALA A 187 -4.57 7.03 -0.83
CA ALA A 187 -4.87 5.75 -1.43
C ALA A 187 -5.75 4.96 -0.47
N THR A 188 -6.92 4.55 -0.94
CA THR A 188 -7.79 3.56 -0.29
C THR A 188 -7.50 2.23 -0.97
N ILE A 189 -7.05 1.25 -0.21
CA ILE A 189 -6.63 -0.05 -0.72
C ILE A 189 -7.36 -1.14 0.04
N GLU A 190 -8.04 -2.01 -0.68
CA GLU A 190 -8.52 -3.31 -0.17
C GLU A 190 -7.99 -4.44 -1.04
N ALA A 191 -7.67 -5.57 -0.43
CA ALA A 191 -7.12 -6.71 -1.13
C ALA A 191 -7.50 -8.03 -0.45
N PHE A 192 -7.69 -9.08 -1.25
CA PHE A 192 -8.06 -10.42 -0.82
C PHE A 192 -6.88 -11.36 -0.86
N ARG A 193 -6.68 -12.10 0.23
CA ARG A 193 -5.68 -13.16 0.30
C ARG A 193 -5.96 -14.23 -0.75
N GLN A 194 -4.89 -14.61 -1.49
CA GLN A 194 -4.89 -15.63 -2.52
C GLN A 194 -4.47 -17.00 -1.97
#